data_bfa435fa7859f7e073375f3340465105
#
_entry.id   bfa435fa7859f7e073375f3340465105
#
_cell.length_a   1.000
_cell.length_b   1.000
_cell.length_c   1.000
_cell.angle_alpha   90.00
_cell.angle_beta   90.00
_cell.angle_gamma   90.00
#
_symmetry.space_group_name_H-M   'P 1'
#
loop_
_entity.id
_entity.type
_entity.pdbx_description
1 polymer ?
#
loop_
_entity_poly.entity_id
_entity_poly.type
_entity_poly.pdbx_seq_one_letter_code
_entity_poly.pdbx_strand_id
1 'polypeptide(L)'
;GSDDGERIPLTICDYNREEGTVTIVFQVVGAATEMMRNYKAGDAFADFVGPLGCHSELCDENIDDLKNKKILFVAGGVGTAPVYPQVKWLHENGVDADVIIGGRNKSLIILEDQMRTVAGNLYITTDDGSYGSKGVVTNEIQKLVDAGNKYDVCIAIGPMIMMKFVCKLTKELGIHTV
;
A
#
# COMPACT_ATOMS: atom_id res chain seq x y z
N GLY A 1 11.58 29.58 13.43
CA GLY A 1 10.86 28.33 13.52
C GLY A 1 10.04 28.34 14.80
N SER A 2 8.76 27.98 14.73
CA SER A 2 7.96 27.80 15.94
C SER A 2 8.47 26.56 16.67
N ASP A 3 8.63 26.63 18.00
CA ASP A 3 8.98 25.48 18.86
C ASP A 3 7.87 24.43 18.95
N ASP A 4 6.82 24.56 18.15
CA ASP A 4 5.62 23.71 18.14
C ASP A 4 5.65 22.55 17.13
N GLY A 5 6.82 22.29 16.53
CA GLY A 5 7.01 21.20 15.57
C GLY A 5 7.06 19.84 16.24
N GLU A 6 6.12 18.95 15.95
CA GLU A 6 6.12 17.56 16.41
C GLU A 6 6.76 16.65 15.35
N ARG A 7 7.59 15.71 15.80
CA ARG A 7 8.07 14.62 14.91
C ARG A 7 6.98 13.56 14.80
N ILE A 8 6.56 13.28 13.58
CA ILE A 8 5.59 12.24 13.27
C ILE A 8 6.22 11.17 12.37
N PRO A 9 5.90 9.89 12.57
CA PRO A 9 6.34 8.83 11.67
C PRO A 9 5.50 8.87 10.39
N LEU A 10 6.17 8.82 9.25
CA LEU A 10 5.51 8.74 7.94
C LEU A 10 6.18 7.63 7.13
N THR A 11 5.37 6.79 6.50
CA THR A 11 5.85 5.67 5.70
C THR A 11 6.39 6.17 4.36
N ILE A 12 7.52 5.62 3.94
CA ILE A 12 8.08 5.85 2.61
C ILE A 12 7.13 5.25 1.57
N CYS A 13 6.68 6.09 0.64
CA CYS A 13 5.87 5.66 -0.50
C CYS A 13 6.73 5.28 -1.71
N ASP A 14 7.78 6.07 -1.98
CA ASP A 14 8.70 5.81 -3.08
C ASP A 14 10.07 6.44 -2.79
N TYR A 15 11.06 6.05 -3.56
CA TYR A 15 12.41 6.62 -3.47
C TYR A 15 13.09 6.59 -4.85
N ASN A 16 13.97 7.54 -5.07
CA ASN A 16 14.87 7.56 -6.21
C ASN A 16 16.31 7.72 -5.70
N ARG A 17 17.14 6.70 -5.89
CA ARG A 17 18.52 6.68 -5.40
C ARG A 17 19.44 7.59 -6.22
N GLU A 18 19.17 7.75 -7.50
CA GLU A 18 19.98 8.59 -8.39
C GLU A 18 19.77 10.07 -8.08
N GLU A 19 18.53 10.46 -7.83
CA GLU A 19 18.18 11.84 -7.48
C GLU A 19 18.31 12.12 -5.97
N GLY A 20 18.50 11.08 -5.15
CA GLY A 20 18.56 11.21 -3.69
C GLY A 20 17.24 11.69 -3.08
N THR A 21 16.12 11.26 -3.63
CA THR A 21 14.79 11.69 -3.19
C THR A 21 14.00 10.58 -2.51
N VAL A 22 13.13 10.98 -1.59
CA VAL A 22 12.14 10.13 -0.93
C VAL A 22 10.77 10.77 -1.10
N THR A 23 9.80 9.96 -1.48
CA THR A 23 8.39 10.37 -1.60
C THR A 23 7.60 9.86 -0.40
N ILE A 24 6.89 10.76 0.25
CA ILE A 24 5.91 10.44 1.29
C ILE A 24 4.52 10.84 0.83
N VAL A 25 3.52 10.01 1.15
CA VAL A 25 2.10 10.31 0.93
C VAL A 25 1.42 10.22 2.28
N PHE A 26 0.73 11.27 2.65
CA PHE A 26 0.05 11.36 3.94
C PHE A 26 -1.38 11.89 3.80
N GLN A 27 -2.21 11.50 4.74
CA GLN A 27 -3.55 12.05 4.88
C GLN A 27 -3.55 13.14 5.96
N VAL A 28 -4.26 14.22 5.69
CA VAL A 28 -4.40 15.31 6.66
C VAL A 28 -5.41 14.89 7.73
N VAL A 29 -4.91 14.52 8.91
CA VAL A 29 -5.73 14.01 10.03
C VAL A 29 -5.39 14.59 11.39
N GLY A 30 -4.38 15.46 11.48
CA GLY A 30 -3.94 16.07 12.75
C GLY A 30 -3.10 17.32 12.54
N ALA A 31 -2.72 17.99 13.62
CA ALA A 31 -2.05 19.31 13.61
C ALA A 31 -0.77 19.32 12.75
N ALA A 32 0.10 18.31 12.90
CA ALA A 32 1.34 18.22 12.13
C ALA A 32 1.08 18.05 10.61
N THR A 33 0.14 17.19 10.23
CA THR A 33 -0.21 16.98 8.80
C THR A 33 -0.98 18.17 8.23
N GLU A 34 -1.73 18.92 9.05
CA GLU A 34 -2.36 20.18 8.63
C GLU A 34 -1.31 21.27 8.34
N MET A 35 -0.24 21.36 9.13
CA MET A 35 0.89 22.23 8.83
C MET A 35 1.60 21.82 7.54
N MET A 36 1.87 20.54 7.38
CA MET A 36 2.53 19.98 6.18
C MET A 36 1.73 20.24 4.90
N ARG A 37 0.41 20.28 4.97
CA ARG A 37 -0.46 20.56 3.82
C ARG A 37 -0.16 21.91 3.16
N ASN A 38 0.38 22.86 3.93
CA ASN A 38 0.68 24.21 3.44
C ASN A 38 2.07 24.32 2.80
N TYR A 39 2.90 23.29 2.88
CA TYR A 39 4.24 23.29 2.30
C TYR A 39 4.19 23.33 0.77
N LYS A 40 5.13 24.04 0.20
CA LYS A 40 5.30 24.21 -1.24
C LYS A 40 6.70 23.77 -1.68
N ALA A 41 6.88 23.57 -2.96
CA ALA A 41 8.19 23.28 -3.51
C ALA A 41 9.19 24.39 -3.12
N GLY A 42 10.32 23.97 -2.54
CA GLY A 42 11.35 24.84 -1.99
C GLY A 42 11.27 25.05 -0.47
N ASP A 43 10.18 24.69 0.17
CA ASP A 43 10.11 24.65 1.63
C ASP A 43 10.92 23.48 2.18
N ALA A 44 11.40 23.62 3.40
CA ALA A 44 12.23 22.63 4.05
C ALA A 44 11.65 22.22 5.42
N PHE A 45 11.78 20.94 5.75
CA PHE A 45 11.58 20.48 7.11
C PHE A 45 12.77 20.90 7.97
N ALA A 46 12.50 21.23 9.22
CA ALA A 46 13.55 21.54 10.19
C ALA A 46 14.41 20.29 10.47
N ASP A 47 13.79 19.11 10.40
CA ASP A 47 14.45 17.85 10.69
C ASP A 47 13.75 16.71 9.91
N PHE A 48 14.53 15.83 9.32
CA PHE A 48 14.07 14.66 8.58
C PHE A 48 15.03 13.50 8.85
N VAL A 49 14.55 12.47 9.53
CA VAL A 49 15.37 11.32 9.95
C VAL A 49 14.79 10.04 9.38
N GLY A 50 15.63 9.24 8.79
CA GLY A 50 15.26 7.94 8.22
C GLY A 50 16.41 7.23 7.49
N PRO A 51 16.17 6.02 6.98
CA PRO A 51 14.98 5.21 7.22
C PRO A 51 14.90 4.69 8.66
N LEU A 52 13.70 4.65 9.20
CA LEU A 52 13.39 4.13 10.53
C LEU A 52 12.42 2.94 10.43
N GLY A 53 12.22 2.22 11.55
CA GLY A 53 11.33 1.06 11.59
C GLY A 53 11.99 -0.21 11.06
N CYS A 54 11.15 -1.17 10.65
CA CYS A 54 11.59 -2.45 10.12
C CYS A 54 11.18 -2.56 8.65
N HIS A 55 11.99 -3.25 7.87
CA HIS A 55 11.64 -3.61 6.50
C HIS A 55 10.50 -4.66 6.49
N SER A 56 9.90 -4.86 5.32
CA SER A 56 8.89 -5.91 5.13
C SER A 56 9.51 -7.29 5.33
N GLU A 57 8.76 -8.22 5.94
CA GLU A 57 9.16 -9.62 6.10
C GLU A 57 9.51 -10.29 4.76
N LEU A 58 8.92 -9.81 3.67
CA LEU A 58 9.26 -10.29 2.31
C LEU A 58 10.73 -10.06 1.94
N CYS A 59 11.38 -9.04 2.54
CA CYS A 59 12.80 -8.76 2.28
C CYS A 59 13.73 -9.78 2.93
N ASP A 60 13.25 -10.55 3.89
CA ASP A 60 14.00 -11.61 4.57
C ASP A 60 13.92 -12.95 3.84
N GLU A 61 13.00 -13.08 2.88
CA GLU A 61 12.82 -14.29 2.10
C GLU A 61 13.77 -14.34 0.90
N ASN A 62 14.08 -15.56 0.46
CA ASN A 62 14.86 -15.75 -0.75
C ASN A 62 14.02 -15.36 -1.98
N ILE A 63 14.59 -14.60 -2.91
CA ILE A 63 13.91 -14.14 -4.12
C ILE A 63 13.39 -15.31 -4.97
N ASP A 64 14.13 -16.40 -5.08
CA ASP A 64 13.70 -17.55 -5.85
C ASP A 64 12.50 -18.28 -5.23
N ASP A 65 12.39 -18.25 -3.89
CA ASP A 65 11.21 -18.75 -3.19
C ASP A 65 10.01 -17.83 -3.41
N LEU A 66 10.22 -16.51 -3.40
CA LEU A 66 9.18 -15.51 -3.68
C LEU A 66 8.63 -15.64 -5.10
N LYS A 67 9.48 -15.94 -6.10
CA LYS A 67 9.05 -16.18 -7.50
C LYS A 67 8.08 -17.36 -7.63
N ASN A 68 8.12 -18.30 -6.71
CA ASN A 68 7.23 -19.46 -6.70
C ASN A 68 5.93 -19.23 -5.91
N LYS A 69 5.82 -18.08 -5.20
CA LYS A 69 4.63 -17.71 -4.42
C LYS A 69 3.68 -16.86 -5.25
N LYS A 70 2.40 -17.04 -5.00
CA LYS A 70 1.34 -16.13 -5.44
C LYS A 70 1.04 -15.15 -4.31
N ILE A 71 1.44 -13.90 -4.52
CA ILE A 71 1.37 -12.83 -3.53
C ILE A 71 0.23 -11.87 -3.88
N LEU A 72 -0.62 -11.58 -2.89
CA LEU A 72 -1.71 -10.63 -3.01
C LEU A 72 -1.47 -9.45 -2.05
N PHE A 73 -1.47 -8.25 -2.56
CA PHE A 73 -1.56 -7.04 -1.74
C PHE A 73 -2.97 -6.49 -1.73
N VAL A 74 -3.42 -6.07 -0.55
CA VAL A 74 -4.73 -5.43 -0.36
C VAL A 74 -4.53 -4.09 0.31
N ALA A 75 -4.75 -3.03 -0.42
CA ALA A 75 -4.53 -1.66 0.01
C ALA A 75 -5.85 -0.91 0.20
N GLY A 76 -6.00 -0.14 1.26
CA GLY A 76 -7.17 0.70 1.52
C GLY A 76 -6.81 2.17 1.70
N GLY A 77 -7.30 3.05 0.83
CA GLY A 77 -7.07 4.49 0.91
C GLY A 77 -5.58 4.83 0.94
N VAL A 78 -5.15 5.61 1.95
CA VAL A 78 -3.73 5.98 2.12
C VAL A 78 -2.80 4.78 2.35
N GLY A 79 -3.34 3.61 2.73
CA GLY A 79 -2.58 2.36 2.82
C GLY A 79 -1.98 1.89 1.48
N THR A 80 -2.41 2.45 0.36
CA THR A 80 -1.77 2.23 -0.95
C THR A 80 -0.32 2.75 -0.99
N ALA A 81 -0.03 3.81 -0.23
CA ALA A 81 1.30 4.41 -0.18
C ALA A 81 2.39 3.45 0.34
N PRO A 82 2.23 2.78 1.51
CA PRO A 82 3.20 1.78 1.97
C PRO A 82 3.19 0.46 1.19
N VAL A 83 2.14 0.17 0.42
CA VAL A 83 2.09 -1.02 -0.45
C VAL A 83 2.96 -0.82 -1.69
N TYR A 84 2.93 0.38 -2.30
CA TYR A 84 3.61 0.64 -3.55
C TYR A 84 5.11 0.28 -3.55
N PRO A 85 5.95 0.71 -2.59
CA PRO A 85 7.37 0.40 -2.60
C PRO A 85 7.66 -1.11 -2.44
N GLN A 86 6.78 -1.86 -1.79
CA GLN A 86 6.92 -3.31 -1.64
C GLN A 86 6.65 -4.02 -2.97
N VAL A 87 5.56 -3.65 -3.65
CA VAL A 87 5.21 -4.19 -4.96
C VAL A 87 6.28 -3.81 -5.99
N LYS A 88 6.76 -2.56 -5.98
CA LYS A 88 7.86 -2.08 -6.82
C LYS A 88 9.13 -2.91 -6.61
N TRP A 89 9.52 -3.15 -5.35
CA TRP A 89 10.69 -3.95 -5.02
C TRP A 89 10.55 -5.40 -5.53
N LEU A 90 9.39 -6.02 -5.36
CA LEU A 90 9.12 -7.36 -5.90
C LEU A 90 9.27 -7.38 -7.42
N HIS A 91 8.63 -6.44 -8.11
CA HIS A 91 8.70 -6.30 -9.57
C HIS A 91 10.14 -6.12 -10.07
N GLU A 92 10.94 -5.26 -9.43
CA GLU A 92 12.35 -5.05 -9.75
C GLU A 92 13.20 -6.33 -9.55
N ASN A 93 12.75 -7.26 -8.72
CA ASN A 93 13.38 -8.57 -8.50
C ASN A 93 12.74 -9.71 -9.31
N GLY A 94 11.84 -9.39 -10.26
CA GLY A 94 11.20 -10.36 -11.13
C GLY A 94 10.12 -11.21 -10.43
N VAL A 95 9.50 -10.66 -9.39
CA VAL A 95 8.38 -11.29 -8.67
C VAL A 95 7.11 -10.50 -8.97
N ASP A 96 6.13 -11.14 -9.57
CA ASP A 96 4.83 -10.55 -9.83
C ASP A 96 3.89 -10.72 -8.64
N ALA A 97 3.25 -9.63 -8.22
CA ALA A 97 2.23 -9.64 -7.18
C ALA A 97 0.93 -9.03 -7.70
N ASP A 98 -0.20 -9.63 -7.32
CA ASP A 98 -1.50 -9.04 -7.58
C ASP A 98 -1.83 -7.99 -6.51
N VAL A 99 -2.51 -6.93 -6.91
CA VAL A 99 -2.85 -5.81 -6.02
C VAL A 99 -4.33 -5.49 -6.12
N ILE A 100 -4.99 -5.37 -4.97
CA ILE A 100 -6.34 -4.81 -4.85
C ILE A 100 -6.22 -3.45 -4.16
N ILE A 101 -6.69 -2.38 -4.79
CA ILE A 101 -6.85 -1.07 -4.17
C ILE A 101 -8.33 -0.81 -3.92
N GLY A 102 -8.67 -0.57 -2.66
CA GLY A 102 -10.03 -0.24 -2.24
C GLY A 102 -10.16 1.20 -1.75
N GLY A 103 -11.31 1.80 -2.03
CA GLY A 103 -11.66 3.13 -1.55
C GLY A 103 -13.17 3.30 -1.43
N ARG A 104 -13.64 4.30 -0.68
CA ARG A 104 -15.07 4.61 -0.62
C ARG A 104 -15.63 5.06 -1.96
N ASN A 105 -14.82 5.80 -2.72
CA ASN A 105 -15.16 6.32 -4.03
C ASN A 105 -13.88 6.58 -4.85
N LYS A 106 -14.04 6.93 -6.13
CA LYS A 106 -12.94 7.19 -7.06
C LYS A 106 -11.91 8.20 -6.56
N SER A 107 -12.33 9.25 -5.86
CA SER A 107 -11.41 10.33 -5.42
C SER A 107 -10.41 9.88 -4.34
N LEU A 108 -10.67 8.72 -3.70
CA LEU A 108 -9.80 8.12 -2.69
C LEU A 108 -8.88 7.01 -3.24
N ILE A 109 -8.98 6.73 -4.53
CA ILE A 109 -8.03 5.84 -5.21
C ILE A 109 -6.79 6.66 -5.58
N ILE A 110 -5.65 6.27 -5.03
CA ILE A 110 -4.37 6.94 -5.23
C ILE A 110 -3.33 5.98 -5.82
N LEU A 111 -2.30 6.51 -6.46
CA LEU A 111 -1.16 5.76 -7.01
C LEU A 111 -1.55 4.67 -8.03
N GLU A 112 -2.71 4.79 -8.66
CA GLU A 112 -3.18 3.79 -9.64
C GLU A 112 -2.21 3.65 -10.80
N ASP A 113 -1.81 4.75 -11.42
CA ASP A 113 -0.92 4.74 -12.59
C ASP A 113 0.44 4.14 -12.25
N GLN A 114 1.00 4.51 -11.10
CA GLN A 114 2.26 3.95 -10.62
C GLN A 114 2.12 2.45 -10.32
N MET A 115 1.05 2.06 -9.64
CA MET A 115 0.81 0.65 -9.29
C MET A 115 0.63 -0.21 -10.54
N ARG A 116 0.00 0.30 -11.59
CA ARG A 116 -0.15 -0.41 -12.87
C ARG A 116 1.17 -0.76 -13.54
N THR A 117 2.23 0.00 -13.27
CA THR A 117 3.54 -0.27 -13.87
C THR A 117 4.32 -1.38 -13.16
N VAL A 118 3.94 -1.75 -11.95
CA VAL A 118 4.69 -2.69 -11.09
C VAL A 118 3.88 -3.89 -10.62
N ALA A 119 2.55 -3.82 -10.64
CA ALA A 119 1.68 -4.94 -10.26
C ALA A 119 1.59 -5.97 -11.40
N GLY A 120 1.54 -7.26 -11.06
CA GLY A 120 1.20 -8.32 -12.01
C GLY A 120 -0.23 -8.14 -12.55
N ASN A 121 -1.19 -8.02 -11.63
CA ASN A 121 -2.56 -7.59 -11.94
C ASN A 121 -3.00 -6.52 -10.92
N LEU A 122 -3.74 -5.52 -11.39
CA LEU A 122 -4.31 -4.48 -10.54
C LEU A 122 -5.83 -4.50 -10.61
N TYR A 123 -6.45 -4.65 -9.44
CA TYR A 123 -7.90 -4.62 -9.25
C TYR A 123 -8.29 -3.40 -8.40
N ILE A 124 -9.34 -2.70 -8.79
CA ILE A 124 -9.82 -1.53 -8.08
C ILE A 124 -11.26 -1.75 -7.66
N THR A 125 -11.56 -1.45 -6.40
CA THR A 125 -12.92 -1.50 -5.86
C THR A 125 -13.29 -0.17 -5.22
N THR A 126 -14.55 0.23 -5.38
CA THR A 126 -15.10 1.36 -4.65
C THR A 126 -16.45 0.96 -4.01
N ASP A 127 -16.63 1.37 -2.76
CA ASP A 127 -17.85 1.02 -2.00
C ASP A 127 -19.11 1.51 -2.72
N ASP A 128 -19.04 2.72 -3.26
CA ASP A 128 -20.17 3.35 -3.99
C ASP A 128 -20.30 2.89 -5.45
N GLY A 129 -19.30 2.19 -5.98
CA GLY A 129 -19.26 1.75 -7.37
C GLY A 129 -18.94 2.86 -8.38
N SER A 130 -18.41 3.99 -7.91
CA SER A 130 -18.04 5.11 -8.79
C SER A 130 -16.81 4.81 -9.68
N TYR A 131 -16.03 3.76 -9.34
CA TYR A 131 -14.88 3.32 -10.11
C TYR A 131 -14.50 1.87 -9.83
N GLY A 132 -14.06 1.15 -10.86
CA GLY A 132 -13.70 -0.27 -10.74
C GLY A 132 -14.90 -1.16 -10.40
N SER A 133 -14.66 -2.22 -9.65
CA SER A 133 -15.73 -3.10 -9.14
C SER A 133 -16.46 -2.41 -7.98
N LYS A 134 -17.79 -2.53 -7.95
CA LYS A 134 -18.58 -2.05 -6.81
C LYS A 134 -18.44 -3.02 -5.63
N GLY A 135 -18.09 -2.50 -4.48
CA GLY A 135 -18.00 -3.24 -3.23
C GLY A 135 -16.68 -3.03 -2.50
N VAL A 136 -16.49 -3.79 -1.43
CA VAL A 136 -15.30 -3.73 -0.57
C VAL A 136 -14.24 -4.74 -1.04
N VAL A 137 -13.01 -4.56 -0.58
CA VAL A 137 -11.86 -5.38 -1.00
C VAL A 137 -12.06 -6.89 -0.78
N THR A 138 -12.78 -7.28 0.27
CA THR A 138 -13.09 -8.69 0.54
C THR A 138 -13.98 -9.32 -0.51
N ASN A 139 -14.85 -8.55 -1.15
CA ASN A 139 -15.65 -9.06 -2.29
C ASN A 139 -14.73 -9.38 -3.48
N GLU A 140 -13.74 -8.55 -3.74
CA GLU A 140 -12.80 -8.78 -4.84
C GLU A 140 -11.86 -9.96 -4.53
N ILE A 141 -11.38 -10.12 -3.28
CA ILE A 141 -10.62 -11.31 -2.87
C ILE A 141 -11.43 -12.58 -3.14
N GLN A 142 -12.69 -12.61 -2.67
CA GLN A 142 -13.56 -13.79 -2.86
C GLN A 142 -13.77 -14.08 -4.34
N LYS A 143 -14.05 -13.07 -5.15
CA LYS A 143 -14.23 -13.20 -6.60
C LYS A 143 -12.99 -13.76 -7.29
N LEU A 144 -11.80 -13.32 -6.90
CA LEU A 144 -10.53 -13.83 -7.46
C LEU A 144 -10.32 -15.29 -7.09
N VAL A 145 -10.59 -15.67 -5.85
CA VAL A 145 -10.46 -17.07 -5.40
C VAL A 145 -11.52 -17.95 -6.08
N ASP A 146 -12.75 -17.51 -6.19
CA ASP A 146 -13.84 -18.22 -6.90
C ASP A 146 -13.52 -18.41 -8.39
N ALA A 147 -12.76 -17.48 -8.99
CA ALA A 147 -12.24 -17.59 -10.36
C ALA A 147 -11.06 -18.57 -10.49
N GLY A 148 -10.63 -19.19 -9.39
CA GLY A 148 -9.57 -20.21 -9.37
C GLY A 148 -8.17 -19.69 -9.04
N ASN A 149 -8.03 -18.40 -8.67
CA ASN A 149 -6.75 -17.88 -8.20
C ASN A 149 -6.44 -18.46 -6.81
N LYS A 150 -5.20 -18.85 -6.61
CA LYS A 150 -4.69 -19.33 -5.32
C LYS A 150 -3.58 -18.40 -4.88
N TYR A 151 -3.67 -17.90 -3.67
CA TYR A 151 -2.66 -17.03 -3.07
C TYR A 151 -2.01 -17.73 -1.88
N ASP A 152 -0.70 -17.64 -1.78
CA ASP A 152 0.09 -18.19 -0.68
C ASP A 152 0.19 -17.18 0.47
N VAL A 153 0.32 -15.89 0.10
CA VAL A 153 0.49 -14.79 1.04
C VAL A 153 -0.39 -13.61 0.65
N CYS A 154 -1.02 -13.00 1.65
CA CYS A 154 -1.76 -11.75 1.54
C CYS A 154 -1.15 -10.70 2.47
N ILE A 155 -0.81 -9.53 1.93
CA ILE A 155 -0.36 -8.38 2.72
C ILE A 155 -1.49 -7.33 2.69
N ALA A 156 -2.04 -6.99 3.86
CA ALA A 156 -3.17 -6.08 3.97
C ALA A 156 -2.79 -4.81 4.73
N ILE A 157 -2.87 -3.66 4.06
CA ILE A 157 -2.53 -2.36 4.65
C ILE A 157 -3.65 -1.35 4.38
N GLY A 158 -4.23 -0.82 5.44
CA GLY A 158 -5.31 0.14 5.33
C GLY A 158 -6.03 0.38 6.67
N PRO A 159 -7.26 0.89 6.64
CA PRO A 159 -8.07 1.07 7.84
C PRO A 159 -8.20 -0.24 8.63
N MET A 160 -8.12 -0.15 9.96
CA MET A 160 -8.15 -1.32 10.84
C MET A 160 -9.37 -2.22 10.60
N ILE A 161 -10.53 -1.63 10.33
CA ILE A 161 -11.75 -2.39 10.04
C ILE A 161 -11.61 -3.21 8.75
N MET A 162 -10.97 -2.65 7.71
CA MET A 162 -10.70 -3.36 6.47
C MET A 162 -9.75 -4.54 6.72
N MET A 163 -8.61 -4.29 7.39
CA MET A 163 -7.63 -5.33 7.70
C MET A 163 -8.25 -6.47 8.52
N LYS A 164 -9.10 -6.16 9.50
CA LYS A 164 -9.84 -7.15 10.29
C LYS A 164 -10.68 -8.08 9.41
N PHE A 165 -11.43 -7.53 8.46
CA PHE A 165 -12.27 -8.35 7.57
C PHE A 165 -11.44 -9.12 6.53
N VAL A 166 -10.35 -8.53 6.03
CA VAL A 166 -9.41 -9.24 5.15
C VAL A 166 -8.81 -10.43 5.89
N CYS A 167 -8.24 -10.24 7.09
CA CYS A 167 -7.68 -11.34 7.89
C CYS A 167 -8.69 -12.44 8.22
N LYS A 168 -9.95 -12.08 8.47
CA LYS A 168 -11.00 -13.07 8.71
C LYS A 168 -11.23 -13.92 7.46
N LEU A 169 -11.44 -13.28 6.32
CA LEU A 169 -11.69 -13.98 5.05
C LEU A 169 -10.50 -14.83 4.62
N THR A 170 -9.30 -14.28 4.63
CA THR A 170 -8.09 -15.01 4.20
C THR A 170 -7.81 -16.22 5.08
N LYS A 171 -8.10 -16.13 6.40
CA LYS A 171 -8.03 -17.28 7.30
C LYS A 171 -9.01 -18.40 6.91
N GLU A 172 -10.25 -18.06 6.53
CA GLU A 172 -11.25 -19.00 6.04
C GLU A 172 -10.82 -19.64 4.71
N LEU A 173 -10.10 -18.89 3.88
CA LEU A 173 -9.56 -19.34 2.59
C LEU A 173 -8.21 -20.07 2.70
N GLY A 174 -7.62 -20.15 3.89
CA GLY A 174 -6.31 -20.78 4.09
C GLY A 174 -5.13 -19.97 3.57
N ILE A 175 -5.27 -18.66 3.38
CA ILE A 175 -4.23 -17.76 2.91
C ILE A 175 -3.51 -17.15 4.12
N HIS A 176 -2.17 -17.27 4.16
CA HIS A 176 -1.36 -16.60 5.19
C HIS A 176 -1.44 -15.08 5.02
N THR A 177 -1.71 -14.34 6.09
CA THR A 177 -1.89 -12.88 6.01
C THR A 177 -1.01 -12.15 7.01
N VAL A 178 -0.32 -11.14 6.51
CA VAL A 178 0.52 -10.19 7.23
C VAL A 178 -0.15 -8.82 7.28
#